data_66eca4135a49682bcf57c71344553293
#
_entry.id   66eca4135a49682bcf57c71344553293
#
_cell.length_a   1.000
_cell.length_b   1.000
_cell.length_c   1.000
_cell.angle_alpha   90.00
_cell.angle_beta   90.00
_cell.angle_gamma   90.00
#
_symmetry.space_group_name_H-M   'P 1'
#
loop_
_entity.id
_entity.type
_entity.pdbx_description
1 polymer ?
#
loop_
_entity_poly.entity_id
_entity_poly.type
_entity_poly.pdbx_seq_one_letter_code
_entity_poly.pdbx_strand_id
1 'polypeptide(L)'
;MNLKVPAKLDPQFEPLSLVVREMREATKENGQDVIIAAIRNDGYTTTYKTRIFPEGTGHDEENSRFVERIAKSPVWVAGAYKLVIAGADTVGQKIKEAYTPTGLRAFDVGHMKKTYEKDFEVEICALEDAPEEKSSAAPIGRHLDGCRIGFDAGGSD
;
A
#
# COMPACT_ATOMS: atom_id res chain seq x y z
N MET A 1 8.98 -17.70 -10.70
CA MET A 1 7.67 -18.31 -10.29
C MET A 1 7.13 -19.21 -11.38
N ASN A 2 6.64 -20.42 -11.07
CA ASN A 2 6.09 -21.34 -12.08
C ASN A 2 4.58 -21.51 -11.82
N LEU A 3 3.75 -20.80 -12.59
CA LEU A 3 2.30 -20.89 -12.46
C LEU A 3 1.79 -22.20 -13.09
N LYS A 4 0.93 -22.94 -12.39
CA LYS A 4 0.28 -24.14 -12.95
C LYS A 4 -0.56 -23.83 -14.18
N VAL A 5 -1.15 -22.64 -14.22
CA VAL A 5 -1.90 -22.10 -15.35
C VAL A 5 -1.35 -20.71 -15.67
N PRO A 6 -0.57 -20.56 -16.76
CA PRO A 6 -0.04 -19.26 -17.13
C PRO A 6 -1.14 -18.32 -17.63
N ALA A 7 -1.02 -17.04 -17.33
CA ALA A 7 -1.93 -16.01 -17.84
C ALA A 7 -1.62 -15.74 -19.31
N LYS A 8 -2.49 -16.22 -20.21
CA LYS A 8 -2.25 -16.12 -21.67
C LYS A 8 -2.26 -14.69 -22.20
N LEU A 9 -3.02 -13.80 -21.56
CA LEU A 9 -3.17 -12.39 -21.96
C LEU A 9 -2.12 -11.48 -21.31
N ASP A 10 -1.49 -11.94 -20.24
CA ASP A 10 -0.43 -11.21 -19.54
C ASP A 10 0.66 -12.21 -19.09
N PRO A 11 1.65 -12.48 -19.97
CA PRO A 11 2.72 -13.42 -19.65
C PRO A 11 3.58 -13.02 -18.44
N GLN A 12 3.52 -11.75 -18.04
CA GLN A 12 4.26 -11.24 -16.88
C GLN A 12 3.40 -11.20 -15.61
N PHE A 13 2.17 -11.69 -15.68
CA PHE A 13 1.28 -11.72 -14.53
C PHE A 13 1.82 -12.62 -13.43
N GLU A 14 1.98 -12.05 -12.25
CA GLU A 14 2.38 -12.74 -11.02
C GLU A 14 1.36 -12.46 -9.93
N PRO A 15 0.64 -13.49 -9.43
CA PRO A 15 -0.29 -13.31 -8.32
C PRO A 15 0.43 -12.74 -7.10
N LEU A 16 -0.06 -11.62 -6.55
CA LEU A 16 0.58 -10.94 -5.43
C LEU A 16 0.76 -11.86 -4.21
N SER A 17 -0.21 -12.74 -3.94
CA SER A 17 -0.14 -13.72 -2.85
C SER A 17 1.04 -14.68 -2.96
N LEU A 18 1.43 -15.05 -4.19
CA LEU A 18 2.59 -15.90 -4.43
C LEU A 18 3.88 -15.11 -4.26
N VAL A 19 3.94 -13.88 -4.78
CA VAL A 19 5.09 -12.99 -4.61
C VAL A 19 5.36 -12.72 -3.13
N VAL A 20 4.30 -12.41 -2.35
CA VAL A 20 4.41 -12.22 -0.89
C VAL A 20 4.93 -13.47 -0.19
N ARG A 21 4.44 -14.64 -0.57
CA ARG A 21 4.90 -15.89 0.02
C ARG A 21 6.37 -16.17 -0.29
N GLU A 22 6.78 -15.98 -1.54
CA GLU A 22 8.17 -16.18 -1.96
C GLU A 22 9.12 -15.19 -1.26
N MET A 23 8.77 -13.91 -1.21
CA MET A 23 9.56 -12.89 -0.51
C MET A 23 9.68 -13.22 0.98
N ARG A 24 8.57 -13.58 1.63
CA ARG A 24 8.56 -13.96 3.06
C ARG A 24 9.46 -15.15 3.35
N GLU A 25 9.45 -16.16 2.50
CA GLU A 25 10.31 -17.33 2.69
C GLU A 25 11.78 -16.99 2.44
N ALA A 26 12.07 -16.22 1.39
CA ALA A 26 13.44 -15.82 1.05
C ALA A 26 14.09 -14.90 2.10
N THR A 27 13.28 -14.07 2.77
CA THR A 27 13.77 -13.10 3.77
C THR A 27 13.60 -13.56 5.22
N LYS A 28 13.20 -14.81 5.44
CA LYS A 28 12.86 -15.36 6.74
C LYS A 28 14.01 -15.24 7.76
N GLU A 29 15.23 -15.55 7.37
CA GLU A 29 16.39 -15.55 8.26
C GLU A 29 17.11 -14.20 8.29
N ASN A 30 17.37 -13.62 7.12
CA ASN A 30 18.22 -12.44 6.96
C ASN A 30 17.49 -11.25 6.31
N GLY A 31 16.19 -11.13 6.50
CA GLY A 31 15.44 -10.01 5.92
C GLY A 31 15.53 -8.75 6.77
N GLN A 32 15.32 -7.61 6.13
CA GLN A 32 15.16 -6.28 6.72
C GLN A 32 13.66 -6.00 6.91
N ASP A 33 13.28 -5.56 8.10
CA ASP A 33 11.89 -5.23 8.39
C ASP A 33 11.50 -3.90 7.76
N VAL A 34 10.31 -3.86 7.18
CA VAL A 34 9.73 -2.68 6.54
C VAL A 34 8.27 -2.54 6.96
N ILE A 35 7.86 -1.33 7.28
CA ILE A 35 6.46 -0.98 7.52
C ILE A 35 6.01 -0.02 6.43
N ILE A 36 4.90 -0.36 5.79
CA ILE A 36 4.19 0.47 4.83
C ILE A 36 2.95 0.99 5.52
N ALA A 37 2.84 2.29 5.74
CA ALA A 37 1.66 2.91 6.32
C ALA A 37 0.94 3.78 5.31
N ALA A 38 -0.37 3.63 5.21
CA ALA A 38 -1.25 4.43 4.37
C ALA A 38 -2.15 5.29 5.27
N ILE A 39 -2.05 6.61 5.11
CA ILE A 39 -2.72 7.60 5.97
C ILE A 39 -3.78 8.33 5.16
N ARG A 40 -4.99 8.39 5.70
CA ARG A 40 -6.11 9.17 5.17
C ARG A 40 -6.51 10.31 6.11
N ASN A 41 -7.60 11.01 5.76
CA ASN A 41 -8.15 12.08 6.60
C ASN A 41 -8.38 11.61 8.04
N ASP A 42 -8.33 12.53 8.99
CA ASP A 42 -8.49 12.31 10.44
C ASP A 42 -7.36 11.47 11.08
N GLY A 43 -6.25 11.29 10.35
CA GLY A 43 -5.09 10.54 10.81
C GLY A 43 -5.33 9.04 10.92
N TYR A 44 -6.38 8.52 10.27
CA TYR A 44 -6.55 7.08 10.16
C TYR A 44 -5.42 6.45 9.36
N THR A 45 -4.85 5.40 9.92
CA THR A 45 -3.63 4.78 9.43
C THR A 45 -3.83 3.28 9.31
N THR A 46 -3.57 2.75 8.13
CA THR A 46 -3.49 1.30 7.89
C THR A 46 -2.05 0.93 7.70
N THR A 47 -1.56 -0.06 8.43
CA THR A 47 -0.17 -0.52 8.36
C THR A 47 -0.06 -1.92 7.78
N TYR A 48 1.01 -2.14 7.02
CA TYR A 48 1.40 -3.45 6.53
C TYR A 48 2.87 -3.69 6.86
N LYS A 49 3.13 -4.71 7.68
CA LYS A 49 4.48 -5.10 8.09
C LYS A 49 4.98 -6.23 7.21
N THR A 50 6.16 -6.09 6.67
CA THR A 50 6.79 -7.09 5.81
C THR A 50 8.30 -7.10 5.98
N ARG A 51 8.96 -8.03 5.28
CA ARG A 51 10.42 -8.09 5.19
C ARG A 51 10.84 -8.08 3.74
N ILE A 52 11.97 -7.47 3.48
CA ILE A 52 12.65 -7.41 2.18
C ILE A 52 14.07 -7.95 2.31
N PHE A 53 14.77 -8.17 1.22
CA PHE A 53 16.22 -8.38 1.27
C PHE A 53 16.90 -7.12 1.84
N PRO A 54 17.98 -7.25 2.63
CA PRO A 54 18.70 -6.08 3.12
C PRO A 54 19.12 -5.16 1.96
N GLU A 55 18.89 -3.85 2.10
CA GLU A 55 19.25 -2.87 1.09
C GLU A 55 20.76 -2.90 0.80
N GLY A 56 21.14 -2.65 -0.45
CA GLY A 56 22.55 -2.67 -0.89
C GLY A 56 23.13 -4.08 -1.09
N THR A 57 22.32 -5.15 -1.00
CA THR A 57 22.76 -6.53 -1.24
C THR A 57 22.52 -7.03 -2.67
N GLY A 58 22.14 -6.12 -3.59
CA GLY A 58 21.90 -6.43 -5.00
C GLY A 58 20.46 -6.79 -5.32
N HIS A 59 19.53 -6.67 -4.35
CA HIS A 59 18.09 -6.95 -4.50
C HIS A 59 17.23 -5.69 -4.47
N ASP A 60 17.82 -4.50 -4.58
CA ASP A 60 17.11 -3.24 -4.38
C ASP A 60 15.97 -3.01 -5.38
N GLU A 61 16.14 -3.47 -6.63
CA GLU A 61 15.10 -3.39 -7.66
C GLU A 61 13.94 -4.37 -7.37
N GLU A 62 14.25 -5.58 -6.93
CA GLU A 62 13.27 -6.59 -6.51
C GLU A 62 12.49 -6.10 -5.29
N ASN A 63 13.17 -5.57 -4.28
CA ASN A 63 12.58 -4.95 -3.09
C ASN A 63 11.62 -3.82 -3.47
N SER A 64 12.07 -2.91 -4.34
CA SER A 64 11.29 -1.75 -4.76
C SER A 64 10.02 -2.16 -5.50
N ARG A 65 10.12 -3.11 -6.43
CA ARG A 65 8.98 -3.67 -7.15
C ARG A 65 8.00 -4.36 -6.21
N PHE A 66 8.51 -5.11 -5.24
CA PHE A 66 7.69 -5.79 -4.24
C PHE A 66 6.92 -4.80 -3.36
N VAL A 67 7.62 -3.84 -2.75
CA VAL A 67 7.01 -2.84 -1.86
C VAL A 67 6.02 -1.96 -2.63
N GLU A 68 6.34 -1.58 -3.86
CA GLU A 68 5.48 -0.77 -4.71
C GLU A 68 4.13 -1.47 -5.00
N ARG A 69 4.16 -2.76 -5.31
CA ARG A 69 2.95 -3.56 -5.54
C ARG A 69 2.10 -3.69 -4.28
N ILE A 70 2.74 -3.84 -3.11
CA ILE A 70 2.03 -3.90 -1.84
C ILE A 70 1.44 -2.53 -1.47
N ALA A 71 2.22 -1.46 -1.60
CA ALA A 71 1.81 -0.11 -1.23
C ALA A 71 0.52 0.35 -1.97
N LYS A 72 0.35 -0.10 -3.22
CA LYS A 72 -0.88 0.18 -3.98
C LYS A 72 -2.14 -0.33 -3.28
N SER A 73 -2.07 -1.51 -2.66
CA SER A 73 -3.24 -2.13 -2.04
C SER A 73 -3.84 -1.28 -0.90
N PRO A 74 -3.11 -0.87 0.16
CA PRO A 74 -3.68 -0.03 1.20
C PRO A 74 -4.10 1.35 0.70
N VAL A 75 -3.43 1.93 -0.30
CA VAL A 75 -3.86 3.20 -0.91
C VAL A 75 -5.27 3.10 -1.46
N TRP A 76 -5.62 1.99 -2.12
CA TRP A 76 -6.95 1.83 -2.72
C TRP A 76 -7.97 1.22 -1.77
N VAL A 77 -7.59 0.25 -0.95
CA VAL A 77 -8.53 -0.47 -0.06
C VAL A 77 -8.91 0.37 1.16
N ALA A 78 -7.94 0.99 1.80
CA ALA A 78 -8.19 1.84 2.96
C ALA A 78 -8.47 3.30 2.56
N GLY A 79 -8.01 3.70 1.38
CA GLY A 79 -7.98 5.08 0.92
C GLY A 79 -6.87 5.87 1.62
N ALA A 80 -6.01 6.54 0.84
CA ALA A 80 -4.94 7.33 1.43
C ALA A 80 -4.49 8.46 0.51
N TYR A 81 -4.09 9.57 1.10
CA TYR A 81 -3.37 10.64 0.41
C TYR A 81 -1.87 10.67 0.79
N LYS A 82 -1.47 9.85 1.75
CA LYS A 82 -0.07 9.79 2.20
C LYS A 82 0.35 8.35 2.46
N LEU A 83 1.54 8.02 1.95
CA LEU A 83 2.28 6.80 2.29
C LEU A 83 3.46 7.12 3.18
N VAL A 84 3.75 6.25 4.13
CA VAL A 84 5.00 6.26 4.90
C VAL A 84 5.70 4.93 4.68
N ILE A 85 6.96 4.98 4.25
CA ILE A 85 7.83 3.81 4.12
C ILE A 85 8.86 3.89 5.25
N ALA A 86 8.75 2.99 6.21
CA ALA A 86 9.63 2.96 7.36
C ALA A 86 10.60 1.79 7.31
N GLY A 87 11.87 2.06 7.61
CA GLY A 87 12.93 1.06 7.70
C GLY A 87 13.56 0.63 6.38
N ALA A 88 13.33 1.37 5.26
CA ALA A 88 13.94 1.08 3.96
C ALA A 88 14.06 2.37 3.13
N ASP A 89 15.22 3.01 3.18
CA ASP A 89 15.45 4.32 2.56
C ASP A 89 15.52 4.26 1.04
N THR A 90 16.27 3.32 0.48
CA THR A 90 16.42 3.14 -0.97
C THR A 90 15.10 2.80 -1.62
N VAL A 91 14.37 1.87 -1.04
CA VAL A 91 13.02 1.51 -1.48
C VAL A 91 12.07 2.71 -1.34
N GLY A 92 12.11 3.40 -0.21
CA GLY A 92 11.29 4.59 0.03
C GLY A 92 11.48 5.66 -1.04
N GLN A 93 12.73 5.92 -1.48
CA GLN A 93 13.02 6.86 -2.58
C GLN A 93 12.39 6.41 -3.89
N LYS A 94 12.46 5.13 -4.23
CA LYS A 94 11.82 4.58 -5.43
C LYS A 94 10.29 4.69 -5.39
N ILE A 95 9.69 4.45 -4.22
CA ILE A 95 8.25 4.67 -4.03
C ILE A 95 7.90 6.15 -4.19
N LYS A 96 8.70 7.05 -3.63
CA LYS A 96 8.50 8.50 -3.76
C LYS A 96 8.57 8.95 -5.22
N GLU A 97 9.50 8.43 -6.01
CA GLU A 97 9.60 8.68 -7.46
C GLU A 97 8.38 8.15 -8.23
N ALA A 98 7.90 6.95 -7.86
CA ALA A 98 6.75 6.32 -8.51
C ALA A 98 5.44 7.09 -8.25
N TYR A 99 5.23 7.59 -7.04
CA TYR A 99 4.02 8.30 -6.61
C TYR A 99 4.14 9.82 -6.81
N THR A 100 4.46 10.22 -8.04
CA THR A 100 4.46 11.62 -8.47
C THR A 100 3.42 11.85 -9.58
N PRO A 101 3.05 13.11 -9.89
CA PRO A 101 2.10 13.41 -10.98
C PRO A 101 2.54 12.92 -12.37
N THR A 102 3.81 12.60 -12.54
CA THR A 102 4.40 12.10 -13.81
C THR A 102 5.06 10.72 -13.64
N GLY A 103 5.01 10.15 -12.46
CA GLY A 103 5.61 8.84 -12.15
C GLY A 103 4.75 7.66 -12.56
N LEU A 104 5.22 6.47 -12.25
CA LEU A 104 4.53 5.21 -12.54
C LEU A 104 3.10 5.17 -11.97
N ARG A 105 2.87 5.85 -10.84
CA ARG A 105 1.59 5.92 -10.13
C ARG A 105 0.86 7.26 -10.28
N ALA A 106 1.11 7.97 -11.38
CA ALA A 106 0.48 9.27 -11.66
C ALA A 106 -1.06 9.23 -11.59
N PHE A 107 -1.66 8.14 -12.09
CA PHE A 107 -3.11 7.95 -12.00
C PHE A 107 -3.58 7.85 -10.55
N ASP A 108 -2.92 7.04 -9.74
CA ASP A 108 -3.25 6.84 -8.32
C ASP A 108 -3.13 8.18 -7.56
N VAL A 109 -2.03 8.90 -7.79
CA VAL A 109 -1.80 10.25 -7.22
C VAL A 109 -2.90 11.22 -7.60
N GLY A 110 -3.24 11.32 -8.88
CA GLY A 110 -4.28 12.22 -9.40
C GLY A 110 -5.67 11.88 -8.85
N HIS A 111 -5.99 10.59 -8.74
CA HIS A 111 -7.26 10.13 -8.19
C HIS A 111 -7.37 10.45 -6.71
N MET A 112 -6.35 10.08 -5.91
CA MET A 112 -6.36 10.34 -4.47
C MET A 112 -6.36 11.83 -4.13
N LYS A 113 -5.65 12.65 -4.91
CA LYS A 113 -5.72 14.12 -4.77
C LYS A 113 -7.14 14.64 -4.94
N LYS A 114 -7.87 14.17 -5.95
CA LYS A 114 -9.28 14.58 -6.17
C LYS A 114 -10.19 14.09 -5.05
N THR A 115 -9.99 12.86 -4.58
CA THR A 115 -10.82 12.24 -3.56
C THR A 115 -10.65 12.87 -2.18
N TYR A 116 -9.41 13.19 -1.81
CA TYR A 116 -9.09 13.70 -0.46
C TYR A 116 -8.84 15.22 -0.42
N GLU A 117 -8.88 15.89 -1.58
CA GLU A 117 -8.58 17.33 -1.72
C GLU A 117 -7.23 17.74 -1.12
N LYS A 118 -6.26 16.82 -1.18
CA LYS A 118 -4.89 16.96 -0.69
C LYS A 118 -3.90 16.43 -1.70
N ASP A 119 -2.72 17.04 -1.74
CA ASP A 119 -1.61 16.48 -2.51
C ASP A 119 -1.19 15.12 -1.94
N PHE A 120 -0.84 14.20 -2.83
CA PHE A 120 -0.34 12.90 -2.41
C PHE A 120 1.10 13.03 -1.93
N GLU A 121 1.40 12.45 -0.77
CA GLU A 121 2.70 12.53 -0.14
C GLU A 121 3.32 11.15 0.07
N VAL A 122 4.65 11.07 -0.04
CA VAL A 122 5.43 9.91 0.40
C VAL A 122 6.50 10.37 1.37
N GLU A 123 6.45 9.85 2.58
CA GLU A 123 7.42 10.07 3.66
C GLU A 123 8.26 8.83 3.88
N ILE A 124 9.52 9.03 4.27
CA ILE A 124 10.47 7.97 4.60
C ILE A 124 10.96 8.23 6.01
N CYS A 125 10.98 7.23 6.85
CA CYS A 125 11.44 7.35 8.23
C CYS A 125 12.15 6.08 8.72
N ALA A 126 12.77 6.17 9.87
CA ALA A 126 13.33 5.01 10.56
C ALA A 126 12.20 4.04 10.98
N LEU A 127 12.54 2.77 11.18
CA LEU A 127 11.54 1.73 11.50
C LEU A 127 10.80 2.03 12.81
N GLU A 128 11.52 2.58 13.80
CA GLU A 128 10.99 2.97 15.11
C GLU A 128 10.04 4.17 15.07
N ASP A 129 10.13 4.99 14.00
CA ASP A 129 9.28 6.17 13.80
C ASP A 129 8.05 5.86 12.95
N ALA A 130 7.82 4.59 12.63
CA ALA A 130 6.67 4.18 11.82
C ALA A 130 5.36 4.57 12.52
N PRO A 131 4.39 5.14 11.77
CA PRO A 131 3.07 5.44 12.32
C PRO A 131 2.39 4.18 12.87
N GLU A 132 1.76 4.32 14.02
CA GLU A 132 0.93 3.25 14.58
C GLU A 132 -0.38 3.10 13.79
N GLU A 133 -0.89 1.88 13.75
CA GLU A 133 -2.20 1.62 13.16
C GLU A 133 -3.30 2.33 13.96
N LYS A 134 -4.14 3.06 13.24
CA LYS A 134 -5.28 3.75 13.81
C LYS A 134 -6.52 3.48 12.97
N SER A 135 -7.37 2.59 13.44
CA SER A 135 -8.66 2.31 12.79
C SER A 135 -9.76 3.22 13.33
N SER A 136 -10.69 3.59 12.44
CA SER A 136 -11.80 4.51 12.78
C SER A 136 -13.02 3.82 13.38
N ALA A 137 -13.04 2.53 13.46
CA ALA A 137 -14.29 1.80 13.56
C ALA A 137 -14.99 1.90 14.92
N ALA A 138 -15.63 3.04 15.14
CA ALA A 138 -16.89 2.99 15.87
C ALA A 138 -17.95 2.45 14.89
N PRO A 139 -18.55 1.27 15.12
CA PRO A 139 -19.61 0.78 14.24
C PRO A 139 -20.79 1.75 14.27
N ILE A 140 -21.03 2.41 13.14
CA ILE A 140 -22.27 3.15 12.91
C ILE A 140 -23.33 2.11 12.55
N GLY A 141 -24.30 1.93 13.40
CA GLY A 141 -25.35 0.94 13.22
C GLY A 141 -25.77 0.35 14.56
N ARG A 142 -26.49 -0.76 14.53
CA ARG A 142 -27.01 -1.46 15.72
C ARG A 142 -28.02 -0.68 16.55
N HIS A 143 -28.51 0.44 16.05
CA HIS A 143 -29.66 1.14 16.62
C HIS A 143 -30.89 0.60 15.91
N LEU A 144 -31.69 -0.19 16.57
CA LEU A 144 -32.88 -0.83 16.00
C LEU A 144 -34.16 -0.03 16.23
N ASP A 145 -34.11 1.06 17.02
CA ASP A 145 -35.23 1.88 17.34
C ASP A 145 -35.52 2.92 16.26
N GLY A 146 -36.78 3.06 15.87
CA GLY A 146 -37.25 4.04 14.88
C GLY A 146 -37.12 3.58 13.41
N CYS A 147 -37.63 4.44 12.51
CA CYS A 147 -37.53 4.23 11.08
C CYS A 147 -36.14 4.62 10.56
N ARG A 148 -35.60 3.83 9.64
CA ARG A 148 -34.31 4.11 9.00
C ARG A 148 -34.45 3.97 7.50
N ILE A 149 -33.83 4.89 6.79
CA ILE A 149 -33.76 4.86 5.34
C ILE A 149 -32.29 4.62 4.97
N GLY A 150 -32.00 3.52 4.27
CA GLY A 150 -30.74 3.29 3.60
C GLY A 150 -30.77 3.98 2.24
N PHE A 151 -29.78 4.78 1.95
CA PHE A 151 -29.61 5.43 0.66
C PHE A 151 -28.29 5.00 0.04
N ASP A 152 -28.35 4.40 -1.13
CA ASP A 152 -27.18 4.10 -1.95
C ASP A 152 -27.27 4.93 -3.23
N ALA A 153 -26.42 5.92 -3.37
CA ALA A 153 -26.28 6.73 -4.57
C ALA A 153 -25.16 6.13 -5.42
N GLY A 154 -25.47 5.10 -6.20
CA GLY A 154 -24.56 4.57 -7.20
C GLY A 154 -24.39 5.59 -8.34
N GLY A 155 -23.15 5.86 -8.74
CA GLY A 155 -22.87 6.60 -9.97
C GLY A 155 -23.21 5.70 -11.17
N SER A 156 -24.29 6.00 -11.87
CA SER A 156 -24.52 5.49 -13.22
C SER A 156 -24.40 6.66 -14.17
N ASP A 157 -23.47 6.59 -15.12
CA ASP A 157 -23.45 7.44 -16.30
C ASP A 157 -24.54 7.02 -17.29
#